data_b9e5a12ceec5e7e3133143f085d649c2
#
_entry.id   b9e5a12ceec5e7e3133143f085d649c2
#
_cell.length_a   1.000
_cell.length_b   1.000
_cell.length_c   1.000
_cell.angle_alpha   90.00
_cell.angle_beta   90.00
_cell.angle_gamma   90.00
#
_symmetry.space_group_name_H-M   'P 1'
#
loop_
_entity.id
_entity.type
_entity.pdbx_description
1 polymer ?
#
loop_
_entity_poly.entity_id
_entity_poly.type
_entity_poly.pdbx_seq_one_letter_code
_entity_poly.pdbx_strand_id
1 'polypeptide(L)'
;MKALVAGATGSTGSRIVAQLVQRGIPVKALVRDVATAQAKLPPEVELVPGEVGNKASLKTALEGCTVLICATGARPSLDPTGPYQVDYDGTKNLVDAAKAAGIEHFVMVSSLCVSKFFHPLNLFWLVLYWKKQAEAYLQRSGLAFTIVRPGGLKNEDEDPRPLVMAPADTLFEGSLPRMKVAEVCVEALFEPAARNRIVEIVAQEEATPRSISELFTALAT
;
A
#
# COMPACT_ATOMS: atom_id res chain seq x y z
N MET A 1 15.27 11.31 0.25
CA MET A 1 14.18 10.35 -0.06
C MET A 1 13.36 10.91 -1.21
N LYS A 2 13.02 10.11 -2.23
CA LYS A 2 12.03 10.39 -3.28
C LYS A 2 11.15 9.13 -3.41
N ALA A 3 9.84 9.30 -3.40
CA ALA A 3 8.88 8.20 -3.38
C ALA A 3 8.25 7.96 -4.76
N LEU A 4 8.17 6.70 -5.20
CA LEU A 4 7.21 6.29 -6.23
C LEU A 4 5.94 5.80 -5.55
N VAL A 5 4.77 6.25 -6.03
CA VAL A 5 3.46 5.73 -5.62
C VAL A 5 2.80 5.04 -6.79
N ALA A 6 2.63 3.73 -6.72
CA ALA A 6 1.81 2.95 -7.65
C ALA A 6 0.38 2.88 -7.12
N GLY A 7 -0.61 3.15 -7.99
CA GLY A 7 -2.00 3.31 -7.58
C GLY A 7 -2.35 4.71 -7.03
N ALA A 8 -1.55 5.71 -7.37
CA ALA A 8 -1.64 7.09 -6.86
C ALA A 8 -3.01 7.77 -7.08
N THR A 9 -3.74 7.45 -8.14
CA THR A 9 -5.07 8.00 -8.45
C THR A 9 -6.22 7.25 -7.77
N GLY A 10 -5.92 6.18 -7.05
CA GLY A 10 -6.90 5.43 -6.25
C GLY A 10 -7.24 6.14 -4.93
N SER A 11 -8.34 5.73 -4.28
CA SER A 11 -8.81 6.40 -3.06
C SER A 11 -7.80 6.38 -1.90
N THR A 12 -7.03 5.31 -1.71
CA THR A 12 -5.96 5.26 -0.71
C THR A 12 -4.69 5.92 -1.24
N GLY A 13 -4.32 5.65 -2.50
CA GLY A 13 -3.10 6.17 -3.10
C GLY A 13 -3.06 7.70 -3.19
N SER A 14 -4.20 8.36 -3.48
CA SER A 14 -4.26 9.83 -3.50
C SER A 14 -4.02 10.45 -2.12
N ARG A 15 -4.49 9.80 -1.06
CA ARG A 15 -4.21 10.22 0.33
C ARG A 15 -2.75 10.01 0.71
N ILE A 16 -2.14 8.90 0.27
CA ILE A 16 -0.70 8.66 0.44
C ILE A 16 0.11 9.77 -0.25
N VAL A 17 -0.23 10.10 -1.49
CA VAL A 17 0.42 11.19 -2.23
C VAL A 17 0.29 12.52 -1.48
N ALA A 18 -0.93 12.88 -1.01
CA ALA A 18 -1.15 14.10 -0.26
C ALA A 18 -0.30 14.16 1.03
N GLN A 19 -0.22 13.06 1.79
CA GLN A 19 0.61 12.96 3.00
C GLN A 19 2.11 13.11 2.70
N LEU A 20 2.60 12.53 1.61
CA LEU A 20 3.99 12.67 1.19
C LEU A 20 4.32 14.12 0.81
N VAL A 21 3.46 14.74 0.00
CA VAL A 21 3.60 16.16 -0.42
C VAL A 21 3.57 17.08 0.80
N GLN A 22 2.64 16.89 1.73
CA GLN A 22 2.54 17.67 2.96
C GLN A 22 3.82 17.58 3.81
N ARG A 23 4.53 16.45 3.77
CA ARG A 23 5.82 16.26 4.44
C ARG A 23 7.04 16.73 3.62
N GLY A 24 6.82 17.38 2.47
CA GLY A 24 7.88 17.87 1.60
C GLY A 24 8.69 16.76 0.90
N ILE A 25 8.12 15.56 0.78
CA ILE A 25 8.78 14.44 0.11
C ILE A 25 8.46 14.51 -1.39
N PRO A 26 9.46 14.58 -2.29
CA PRO A 26 9.23 14.50 -3.72
C PRO A 26 8.56 13.19 -4.13
N VAL A 27 7.48 13.29 -4.92
CA VAL A 27 6.65 12.14 -5.34
C VAL A 27 6.65 11.99 -6.85
N LYS A 28 6.89 10.77 -7.31
CA LYS A 28 6.50 10.27 -8.61
C LYS A 28 5.21 9.45 -8.49
N ALA A 29 4.25 9.66 -9.36
CA ALA A 29 3.02 8.89 -9.44
C ALA A 29 2.99 8.07 -10.73
N LEU A 30 2.95 6.74 -10.62
CA LEU A 30 2.71 5.85 -11.76
C LEU A 30 1.23 5.94 -12.14
N VAL A 31 0.92 6.42 -13.34
CA VAL A 31 -0.44 6.70 -13.77
C VAL A 31 -0.71 6.16 -15.18
N ARG A 32 -1.89 5.57 -15.38
CA ARG A 32 -2.31 5.07 -16.71
C ARG A 32 -2.83 6.18 -17.61
N ASP A 33 -3.45 7.19 -17.01
CA ASP A 33 -4.03 8.34 -17.69
C ASP A 33 -3.57 9.63 -16.97
N VAL A 34 -2.73 10.38 -17.68
CA VAL A 34 -2.12 11.61 -17.17
C VAL A 34 -3.17 12.70 -16.95
N ALA A 35 -4.15 12.86 -17.86
CA ALA A 35 -5.17 13.90 -17.75
C ALA A 35 -6.05 13.69 -16.49
N THR A 36 -6.49 12.44 -16.27
CA THR A 36 -7.21 12.08 -15.05
C THR A 36 -6.36 12.28 -13.79
N ALA A 37 -5.07 12.01 -13.85
CA ALA A 37 -4.17 12.18 -12.72
C ALA A 37 -3.93 13.65 -12.37
N GLN A 38 -3.73 14.52 -13.38
CA GLN A 38 -3.59 15.97 -13.18
C GLN A 38 -4.79 16.61 -12.48
N ALA A 39 -6.00 16.11 -12.74
CA ALA A 39 -7.21 16.60 -12.09
C ALA A 39 -7.36 16.13 -10.64
N LYS A 40 -6.60 15.13 -10.19
CA LYS A 40 -6.77 14.48 -8.87
C LYS A 40 -5.59 14.65 -7.93
N LEU A 41 -4.40 14.84 -8.45
CA LEU A 41 -3.18 14.87 -7.65
C LEU A 41 -2.64 16.30 -7.55
N PRO A 42 -1.91 16.63 -6.47
CA PRO A 42 -1.25 17.93 -6.33
C PRO A 42 -0.32 18.24 -7.51
N PRO A 43 -0.21 19.51 -7.94
CA PRO A 43 0.59 19.89 -9.11
C PRO A 43 2.10 19.64 -8.95
N GLU A 44 2.59 19.51 -7.72
CA GLU A 44 3.99 19.22 -7.41
C GLU A 44 4.39 17.77 -7.71
N VAL A 45 3.42 16.89 -7.97
CA VAL A 45 3.65 15.47 -8.21
C VAL A 45 4.12 15.24 -9.64
N GLU A 46 5.25 14.57 -9.79
CA GLU A 46 5.74 14.13 -11.10
C GLU A 46 4.90 12.95 -11.59
N LEU A 47 4.14 13.16 -12.67
CA LEU A 47 3.32 12.10 -13.26
C LEU A 47 4.14 11.30 -14.27
N VAL A 48 4.22 9.98 -14.06
CA VAL A 48 4.92 9.04 -14.95
C VAL A 48 3.90 8.12 -15.62
N PRO A 49 3.70 8.24 -16.94
CA PRO A 49 2.80 7.35 -17.67
C PRO A 49 3.30 5.91 -17.62
N GLY A 50 2.39 5.00 -17.27
CA GLY A 50 2.72 3.58 -17.20
C GLY A 50 1.70 2.77 -16.39
N GLU A 51 1.92 1.47 -16.38
CA GLU A 51 1.08 0.52 -15.66
C GLU A 51 1.91 -0.62 -15.08
N VAL A 52 1.39 -1.29 -14.05
CA VAL A 52 2.10 -2.35 -13.33
C VAL A 52 2.36 -3.60 -14.18
N GLY A 53 1.61 -3.79 -15.25
CA GLY A 53 1.84 -4.86 -16.23
C GLY A 53 2.99 -4.58 -17.20
N ASN A 54 3.44 -3.34 -17.34
CA ASN A 54 4.48 -2.94 -18.29
C ASN A 54 5.82 -2.69 -17.58
N LYS A 55 6.72 -3.66 -17.65
CA LYS A 55 8.04 -3.61 -16.99
C LYS A 55 8.91 -2.44 -17.46
N ALA A 56 8.81 -2.02 -18.73
CA ALA A 56 9.60 -0.91 -19.23
C ALA A 56 9.18 0.41 -18.58
N SER A 57 7.87 0.65 -18.43
CA SER A 57 7.36 1.85 -17.76
C SER A 57 7.72 1.88 -16.27
N LEU A 58 7.81 0.72 -15.61
CA LEU A 58 8.22 0.62 -14.21
C LEU A 58 9.68 1.03 -14.00
N LYS A 59 10.58 0.65 -14.91
CA LYS A 59 11.98 1.07 -14.86
C LYS A 59 12.09 2.60 -14.88
N THR A 60 11.44 3.26 -15.82
CA THR A 60 11.45 4.73 -15.92
C THR A 60 10.82 5.40 -14.69
N ALA A 61 9.71 4.84 -14.18
CA ALA A 61 9.05 5.37 -13.01
C ALA A 61 9.93 5.34 -11.75
N LEU A 62 10.75 4.31 -11.60
CA LEU A 62 11.62 4.12 -10.42
C LEU A 62 12.93 4.91 -10.49
N GLU A 63 13.29 5.47 -11.64
CA GLU A 63 14.53 6.25 -11.77
C GLU A 63 14.60 7.41 -10.77
N GLY A 64 15.65 7.42 -9.94
CA GLY A 64 15.87 8.42 -8.89
C GLY A 64 14.97 8.30 -7.66
N CYS A 65 14.11 7.29 -7.57
CA CYS A 65 13.35 6.98 -6.36
C CYS A 65 14.19 6.13 -5.39
N THR A 66 13.98 6.34 -4.10
CA THR A 66 14.60 5.54 -3.03
C THR A 66 13.59 4.67 -2.30
N VAL A 67 12.30 5.02 -2.36
CA VAL A 67 11.22 4.26 -1.73
C VAL A 67 10.05 4.07 -2.69
N LEU A 68 9.29 2.98 -2.50
CA LEU A 68 8.10 2.65 -3.29
C LEU A 68 6.93 2.33 -2.37
N ILE A 69 5.77 2.98 -2.62
CA ILE A 69 4.50 2.63 -1.98
C ILE A 69 3.57 2.04 -3.03
N CYS A 70 3.15 0.79 -2.83
CA CYS A 70 2.21 0.09 -3.68
C CYS A 70 0.81 0.11 -3.04
N ALA A 71 -0.06 0.95 -3.57
CA ALA A 71 -1.49 1.05 -3.21
C ALA A 71 -2.39 0.62 -4.38
N THR A 72 -1.89 -0.29 -5.23
CA THR A 72 -2.68 -0.87 -6.32
C THR A 72 -3.66 -1.91 -5.81
N GLY A 73 -4.74 -2.09 -6.53
CA GLY A 73 -5.73 -3.14 -6.29
C GLY A 73 -6.68 -3.23 -7.48
N ALA A 74 -7.07 -4.45 -7.82
CA ALA A 74 -8.07 -4.67 -8.85
C ALA A 74 -9.40 -4.00 -8.45
N ARG A 75 -10.03 -3.33 -9.40
CA ARG A 75 -11.39 -2.81 -9.19
C ARG A 75 -12.37 -3.97 -9.36
N PRO A 76 -13.45 -4.00 -8.57
CA PRO A 76 -14.53 -4.96 -8.80
C PRO A 76 -15.02 -4.86 -10.24
N SER A 77 -14.97 -5.96 -10.96
CA SER A 77 -15.40 -6.06 -12.36
C SER A 77 -15.84 -7.49 -12.66
N LEU A 78 -16.42 -7.71 -13.83
CA LEU A 78 -16.77 -9.06 -14.32
C LEU A 78 -15.55 -9.81 -14.87
N ASP A 79 -14.41 -9.14 -15.01
CA ASP A 79 -13.15 -9.75 -15.47
C ASP A 79 -12.53 -10.59 -14.35
N PRO A 80 -12.46 -11.92 -14.49
CA PRO A 80 -11.90 -12.81 -13.48
C PRO A 80 -10.38 -12.70 -13.36
N THR A 81 -9.73 -12.09 -14.32
CA THR A 81 -8.26 -11.98 -14.36
C THR A 81 -7.72 -10.77 -13.61
N GLY A 82 -8.59 -9.80 -13.30
CA GLY A 82 -8.21 -8.54 -12.67
C GLY A 82 -7.35 -8.70 -11.41
N PRO A 83 -7.78 -9.48 -10.40
CA PRO A 83 -6.98 -9.69 -9.19
C PRO A 83 -5.63 -10.38 -9.47
N TYR A 84 -5.59 -11.37 -10.36
CA TYR A 84 -4.33 -11.99 -10.76
C TYR A 84 -3.40 -10.97 -11.42
N GLN A 85 -3.89 -10.22 -12.42
CA GLN A 85 -3.07 -9.28 -13.19
C GLN A 85 -2.60 -8.08 -12.39
N VAL A 86 -3.46 -7.51 -11.51
CA VAL A 86 -3.15 -6.28 -10.79
C VAL A 86 -2.57 -6.58 -9.42
N ASP A 87 -3.25 -7.43 -8.61
CA ASP A 87 -2.84 -7.65 -7.21
C ASP A 87 -1.62 -8.58 -7.12
N TYR A 88 -1.46 -9.56 -8.03
CA TYR A 88 -0.33 -10.48 -8.01
C TYR A 88 0.74 -10.12 -9.04
N ASP A 89 0.49 -10.27 -10.34
CA ASP A 89 1.51 -10.12 -11.39
C ASP A 89 2.03 -8.68 -11.46
N GLY A 90 1.15 -7.69 -11.35
CA GLY A 90 1.52 -6.29 -11.27
C GLY A 90 2.39 -5.96 -10.06
N THR A 91 2.06 -6.52 -8.88
CA THR A 91 2.88 -6.34 -7.67
C THR A 91 4.23 -7.04 -7.82
N LYS A 92 4.27 -8.24 -8.41
CA LYS A 92 5.51 -8.96 -8.71
C LYS A 92 6.42 -8.14 -9.62
N ASN A 93 5.87 -7.56 -10.68
CA ASN A 93 6.63 -6.69 -11.58
C ASN A 93 7.20 -5.46 -10.86
N LEU A 94 6.42 -4.85 -9.95
CA LEU A 94 6.89 -3.75 -9.10
C LEU A 94 8.03 -4.17 -8.18
N VAL A 95 7.94 -5.35 -7.56
CA VAL A 95 8.99 -5.89 -6.69
C VAL A 95 10.28 -6.15 -7.48
N ASP A 96 10.19 -6.77 -8.67
CA ASP A 96 11.34 -7.04 -9.52
C ASP A 96 12.01 -5.73 -9.98
N ALA A 97 11.21 -4.75 -10.40
CA ALA A 97 11.70 -3.43 -10.82
C ALA A 97 12.31 -2.64 -9.65
N ALA A 98 11.68 -2.68 -8.46
CA ALA A 98 12.19 -2.06 -7.25
C ALA A 98 13.55 -2.63 -6.83
N LYS A 99 13.70 -3.95 -6.90
CA LYS A 99 14.97 -4.62 -6.63
C LYS A 99 16.06 -4.19 -7.62
N ALA A 100 15.74 -4.15 -8.92
CA ALA A 100 16.68 -3.71 -9.95
C ALA A 100 17.08 -2.22 -9.82
N ALA A 101 16.17 -1.38 -9.32
CA ALA A 101 16.39 0.05 -9.09
C ALA A 101 17.08 0.37 -7.73
N GLY A 102 17.32 -0.63 -6.88
CA GLY A 102 17.92 -0.43 -5.57
C GLY A 102 17.02 0.31 -4.57
N ILE A 103 15.70 0.09 -4.63
CA ILE A 103 14.76 0.68 -3.67
C ILE A 103 15.09 0.21 -2.26
N GLU A 104 15.19 1.17 -1.35
CA GLU A 104 15.58 0.96 0.05
C GLU A 104 14.44 0.47 0.94
N HIS A 105 13.19 0.79 0.59
CA HIS A 105 12.00 0.37 1.33
C HIS A 105 10.77 0.27 0.42
N PHE A 106 10.10 -0.87 0.46
CA PHE A 106 8.86 -1.15 -0.26
C PHE A 106 7.69 -1.25 0.71
N VAL A 107 6.75 -0.30 0.67
CA VAL A 107 5.52 -0.35 1.47
C VAL A 107 4.37 -0.85 0.61
N MET A 108 3.67 -1.90 1.04
CA MET A 108 2.55 -2.50 0.31
C MET A 108 1.25 -2.39 1.10
N VAL A 109 0.21 -1.87 0.47
CA VAL A 109 -1.16 -1.94 1.00
C VAL A 109 -1.80 -3.26 0.57
N SER A 110 -2.06 -4.13 1.53
CA SER A 110 -2.72 -5.42 1.36
C SER A 110 -4.15 -5.40 1.94
N SER A 111 -4.56 -6.42 2.66
CA SER A 111 -5.89 -6.53 3.29
C SER A 111 -5.85 -7.44 4.51
N LEU A 112 -6.72 -7.23 5.49
CA LEU A 112 -7.02 -8.25 6.48
C LEU A 112 -7.53 -9.53 5.80
N CYS A 113 -7.50 -10.63 6.52
CA CYS A 113 -8.04 -11.93 6.13
C CYS A 113 -7.38 -12.59 4.91
N VAL A 114 -6.21 -12.11 4.43
CA VAL A 114 -5.52 -12.76 3.31
C VAL A 114 -5.09 -14.21 3.63
N SER A 115 -4.98 -14.57 4.90
CA SER A 115 -4.72 -15.95 5.35
C SER A 115 -5.95 -16.85 5.33
N LYS A 116 -7.17 -16.27 5.24
CA LYS A 116 -8.43 -17.03 5.25
C LYS A 116 -8.89 -17.34 3.82
N PHE A 117 -8.54 -18.52 3.32
CA PHE A 117 -8.89 -18.92 1.94
C PHE A 117 -10.41 -18.93 1.70
N PHE A 118 -11.22 -19.39 2.67
CA PHE A 118 -12.68 -19.46 2.55
C PHE A 118 -13.40 -18.15 2.93
N HIS A 119 -12.68 -17.01 2.94
CA HIS A 119 -13.31 -15.72 3.20
C HIS A 119 -14.22 -15.29 2.03
N PRO A 120 -15.41 -14.70 2.28
CA PRO A 120 -16.37 -14.29 1.22
C PRO A 120 -15.77 -13.40 0.13
N LEU A 121 -14.79 -12.56 0.44
CA LEU A 121 -14.10 -11.73 -0.56
C LEU A 121 -13.38 -12.57 -1.64
N ASN A 122 -13.03 -13.82 -1.38
CA ASN A 122 -12.45 -14.70 -2.39
C ASN A 122 -13.46 -15.20 -3.44
N LEU A 123 -14.77 -14.99 -3.22
CA LEU A 123 -15.79 -15.16 -4.27
C LEU A 123 -15.59 -14.13 -5.41
N PHE A 124 -14.91 -13.02 -5.14
CA PHE A 124 -14.52 -12.03 -6.14
C PHE A 124 -13.14 -12.40 -6.73
N TRP A 125 -13.11 -13.48 -7.51
CA TRP A 125 -11.94 -13.91 -8.28
C TRP A 125 -10.67 -14.13 -7.45
N LEU A 126 -10.83 -14.65 -6.22
CA LEU A 126 -9.73 -14.98 -5.31
C LEU A 126 -8.84 -13.78 -4.93
N VAL A 127 -9.43 -12.60 -4.74
CA VAL A 127 -8.68 -11.36 -4.49
C VAL A 127 -7.73 -11.44 -3.29
N LEU A 128 -8.16 -12.04 -2.17
CA LEU A 128 -7.32 -12.21 -0.98
C LEU A 128 -6.21 -13.24 -1.20
N TYR A 129 -6.50 -14.30 -1.95
CA TYR A 129 -5.50 -15.30 -2.32
C TYR A 129 -4.36 -14.66 -3.14
N TRP A 130 -4.70 -13.87 -4.18
CA TRP A 130 -3.70 -13.22 -5.01
C TRP A 130 -2.90 -12.17 -4.24
N LYS A 131 -3.53 -11.43 -3.33
CA LYS A 131 -2.81 -10.53 -2.42
C LYS A 131 -1.83 -11.30 -1.54
N LYS A 132 -2.22 -12.43 -0.96
CA LYS A 132 -1.32 -13.28 -0.16
C LYS A 132 -0.13 -13.78 -0.98
N GLN A 133 -0.33 -14.17 -2.25
CA GLN A 133 0.76 -14.57 -3.13
C GLN A 133 1.73 -13.41 -3.39
N ALA A 134 1.21 -12.20 -3.59
CA ALA A 134 2.02 -10.99 -3.76
C ALA A 134 2.83 -10.65 -2.51
N GLU A 135 2.23 -10.72 -1.32
CA GLU A 135 2.94 -10.57 -0.04
C GLU A 135 4.09 -11.56 0.09
N ALA A 136 3.82 -12.84 -0.17
CA ALA A 136 4.83 -13.88 -0.11
C ALA A 136 5.97 -13.68 -1.12
N TYR A 137 5.68 -13.10 -2.28
CA TYR A 137 6.69 -12.75 -3.26
C TYR A 137 7.58 -11.60 -2.76
N LEU A 138 6.98 -10.54 -2.23
CA LEU A 138 7.70 -9.41 -1.65
C LEU A 138 8.59 -9.84 -0.48
N GLN A 139 8.09 -10.65 0.44
CA GLN A 139 8.85 -11.15 1.59
C GLN A 139 10.11 -11.94 1.17
N ARG A 140 10.04 -12.67 0.05
CA ARG A 140 11.17 -13.46 -0.47
C ARG A 140 12.11 -12.69 -1.40
N SER A 141 11.81 -11.43 -1.71
CA SER A 141 12.57 -10.63 -2.68
C SER A 141 13.94 -10.18 -2.19
N GLY A 142 14.14 -10.09 -0.88
CA GLY A 142 15.32 -9.49 -0.24
C GLY A 142 15.24 -7.96 -0.09
N LEU A 143 14.17 -7.32 -0.56
CA LEU A 143 13.90 -5.90 -0.27
C LEU A 143 13.50 -5.72 1.20
N ALA A 144 13.90 -4.62 1.83
CA ALA A 144 13.25 -4.20 3.05
C ALA A 144 11.81 -3.78 2.74
N PHE A 145 10.85 -4.28 3.52
CA PHE A 145 9.43 -4.07 3.23
C PHE A 145 8.61 -3.73 4.49
N THR A 146 7.46 -3.12 4.27
CA THR A 146 6.34 -3.09 5.23
C THR A 146 5.06 -3.45 4.49
N ILE A 147 4.34 -4.46 4.96
CA ILE A 147 3.03 -4.84 4.44
C ILE A 147 1.97 -4.37 5.42
N VAL A 148 1.11 -3.47 4.97
CA VAL A 148 0.00 -2.92 5.75
C VAL A 148 -1.28 -3.64 5.32
N ARG A 149 -1.91 -4.37 6.23
CA ARG A 149 -3.18 -5.09 6.04
C ARG A 149 -4.31 -4.33 6.74
N PRO A 150 -5.01 -3.41 6.07
CA PRO A 150 -6.14 -2.70 6.65
C PRO A 150 -7.40 -3.55 6.72
N GLY A 151 -8.25 -3.24 7.70
CA GLY A 151 -9.65 -3.68 7.75
C GLY A 151 -10.51 -3.04 6.67
N GLY A 152 -11.83 -3.10 6.82
CA GLY A 152 -12.80 -2.48 5.92
C GLY A 152 -12.52 -0.98 5.72
N LEU A 153 -12.32 -0.58 4.46
CA LEU A 153 -11.89 0.77 4.13
C LEU A 153 -13.09 1.73 4.00
N LYS A 154 -13.07 2.82 4.79
CA LYS A 154 -14.04 3.91 4.72
C LYS A 154 -13.48 5.10 3.94
N ASN A 155 -14.36 5.86 3.27
CA ASN A 155 -13.97 7.05 2.51
C ASN A 155 -14.00 8.34 3.35
N GLU A 156 -14.76 8.34 4.42
CA GLU A 156 -14.76 9.40 5.43
C GLU A 156 -13.36 9.47 6.05
N ASP A 157 -12.75 10.65 6.02
CA ASP A 157 -11.38 10.83 6.52
C ASP A 157 -11.34 11.09 8.03
N GLU A 158 -12.44 11.59 8.59
CA GLU A 158 -12.60 11.82 10.03
C GLU A 158 -13.14 10.56 10.72
N ASP A 159 -12.39 10.07 11.68
CA ASP A 159 -12.78 8.95 12.54
C ASP A 159 -12.08 9.13 13.90
N PRO A 160 -12.81 9.44 14.96
CA PRO A 160 -12.22 9.71 16.28
C PRO A 160 -11.66 8.43 16.94
N ARG A 161 -12.04 7.25 16.46
CA ARG A 161 -11.58 5.99 17.04
C ARG A 161 -10.07 5.86 16.91
N PRO A 162 -9.37 5.50 17.99
CA PRO A 162 -7.93 5.24 17.94
C PRO A 162 -7.55 4.13 16.95
N LEU A 163 -6.35 4.25 16.39
CA LEU A 163 -5.74 3.22 15.56
C LEU A 163 -5.24 2.06 16.44
N VAL A 164 -5.58 0.85 16.05
CA VAL A 164 -5.00 -0.39 16.56
C VAL A 164 -4.10 -0.98 15.50
N MET A 165 -2.90 -1.39 15.90
CA MET A 165 -1.95 -2.09 15.05
C MET A 165 -1.55 -3.40 15.73
N ALA A 166 -1.59 -4.48 14.97
CA ALA A 166 -1.32 -5.82 15.48
C ALA A 166 -0.44 -6.61 14.49
N PRO A 167 0.20 -7.71 14.95
CA PRO A 167 0.94 -8.61 14.07
C PRO A 167 0.05 -9.29 13.03
N ALA A 168 0.67 -9.89 12.02
CA ALA A 168 -0.02 -10.66 11.00
C ALA A 168 -0.91 -11.77 11.59
N ASP A 169 -2.09 -11.94 10.99
CA ASP A 169 -3.05 -13.01 11.26
C ASP A 169 -3.64 -12.99 12.69
N THR A 170 -3.75 -11.80 13.27
CA THR A 170 -4.35 -11.57 14.60
C THR A 170 -5.67 -10.81 14.56
N LEU A 171 -5.84 -9.89 13.58
CA LEU A 171 -7.08 -9.14 13.38
C LEU A 171 -7.85 -9.68 12.18
N PHE A 172 -9.14 -9.94 12.37
CA PHE A 172 -9.98 -10.47 11.28
C PHE A 172 -11.21 -9.61 10.99
N GLU A 173 -11.48 -8.64 11.83
CA GLU A 173 -12.63 -7.74 11.75
C GLU A 173 -12.23 -6.30 12.04
N GLY A 174 -13.11 -5.38 11.67
CA GLY A 174 -12.91 -3.95 11.90
C GLY A 174 -12.82 -3.16 10.61
N SER A 175 -12.82 -1.85 10.78
CA SER A 175 -12.76 -0.89 9.67
C SER A 175 -12.00 0.35 10.10
N LEU A 176 -11.49 1.10 9.12
CA LEU A 176 -10.81 2.37 9.35
C LEU A 176 -10.88 3.28 8.12
N PRO A 177 -10.70 4.60 8.29
CA PRO A 177 -10.54 5.54 7.18
C PRO A 177 -9.31 5.23 6.33
N ARG A 178 -9.42 5.49 5.03
CA ARG A 178 -8.27 5.41 4.11
C ARG A 178 -7.17 6.38 4.47
N MET A 179 -7.50 7.50 5.12
CA MET A 179 -6.51 8.45 5.61
C MET A 179 -5.59 7.82 6.65
N LYS A 180 -6.12 7.08 7.63
CA LYS A 180 -5.30 6.35 8.61
C LYS A 180 -4.38 5.30 7.96
N VAL A 181 -4.85 4.66 6.88
CA VAL A 181 -3.99 3.76 6.09
C VAL A 181 -2.84 4.52 5.43
N ALA A 182 -3.14 5.69 4.86
CA ALA A 182 -2.12 6.53 4.23
C ALA A 182 -1.08 7.02 5.24
N GLU A 183 -1.52 7.46 6.42
CA GLU A 183 -0.65 7.88 7.52
C GLU A 183 0.29 6.74 7.95
N VAL A 184 -0.22 5.52 8.15
CA VAL A 184 0.60 4.35 8.50
C VAL A 184 1.61 4.03 7.40
N CYS A 185 1.20 4.05 6.12
CA CYS A 185 2.11 3.77 5.01
C CYS A 185 3.24 4.79 4.90
N VAL A 186 2.95 6.06 5.15
CA VAL A 186 3.96 7.13 5.08
C VAL A 186 4.86 7.08 6.31
N GLU A 187 4.29 6.89 7.52
CA GLU A 187 5.09 6.77 8.75
C GLU A 187 6.05 5.57 8.69
N ALA A 188 5.63 4.45 8.10
CA ALA A 188 6.47 3.28 7.92
C ALA A 188 7.81 3.57 7.20
N LEU A 189 7.88 4.62 6.36
CA LEU A 189 9.10 5.01 5.67
C LEU A 189 10.17 5.58 6.64
N PHE A 190 9.75 6.11 7.77
CA PHE A 190 10.59 6.77 8.78
C PHE A 190 10.89 5.87 9.97
N GLU A 191 10.10 4.82 10.17
CA GLU A 191 10.19 3.95 11.34
C GLU A 191 11.06 2.71 11.07
N PRO A 192 12.23 2.60 11.71
CA PRO A 192 13.08 1.39 11.60
C PRO A 192 12.33 0.13 12.03
N ALA A 193 11.45 0.23 13.05
CA ALA A 193 10.64 -0.87 13.56
C ALA A 193 9.58 -1.39 12.57
N ALA A 194 9.26 -0.61 11.52
CA ALA A 194 8.34 -1.03 10.46
C ALA A 194 8.99 -1.96 9.43
N ARG A 195 10.35 -1.98 9.36
CA ARG A 195 11.06 -2.76 8.34
C ARG A 195 10.88 -4.26 8.55
N ASN A 196 10.61 -4.96 7.45
CA ASN A 196 10.38 -6.41 7.39
C ASN A 196 9.21 -6.87 8.27
N ARG A 197 8.16 -6.03 8.36
CA ARG A 197 6.97 -6.29 9.14
C ARG A 197 5.72 -6.38 8.26
N ILE A 198 4.80 -7.25 8.71
CA ILE A 198 3.40 -7.25 8.29
C ILE A 198 2.60 -6.74 9.48
N VAL A 199 1.83 -5.68 9.25
CA VAL A 199 0.99 -5.07 10.29
C VAL A 199 -0.46 -5.06 9.87
N GLU A 200 -1.34 -5.45 10.76
CA GLU A 200 -2.79 -5.39 10.61
C GLU A 200 -3.32 -4.18 11.33
N ILE A 201 -4.19 -3.40 10.68
CA ILE A 201 -4.67 -2.14 11.21
C ILE A 201 -6.18 -1.98 11.11
N VAL A 202 -6.78 -1.53 12.21
CA VAL A 202 -8.20 -1.16 12.33
C VAL A 202 -8.35 0.05 13.25
N ALA A 203 -9.53 0.68 13.29
CA ALA A 203 -9.89 1.68 14.29
C ALA A 203 -10.88 1.09 15.28
N GLN A 204 -10.65 1.26 16.60
CA GLN A 204 -11.48 0.72 17.69
C GLN A 204 -11.72 1.78 18.76
N GLU A 205 -12.95 1.88 19.27
CA GLU A 205 -13.34 2.89 20.27
C GLU A 205 -12.64 2.69 21.63
N GLU A 206 -12.46 1.45 22.03
CA GLU A 206 -11.92 1.09 23.34
C GLU A 206 -10.37 1.08 23.39
N ALA A 207 -9.73 1.34 22.25
CA ALA A 207 -8.27 1.35 22.19
C ALA A 207 -7.68 2.64 22.82
N THR A 208 -6.53 2.47 23.46
CA THR A 208 -5.78 3.65 23.96
C THR A 208 -5.13 4.38 22.78
N PRO A 209 -5.32 5.70 22.64
CA PRO A 209 -4.65 6.49 21.61
C PRO A 209 -3.12 6.41 21.77
N ARG A 210 -2.44 6.08 20.66
CA ARG A 210 -0.97 6.05 20.55
C ARG A 210 -0.56 6.63 19.21
N SER A 211 0.64 7.16 19.12
CA SER A 211 1.24 7.53 17.84
C SER A 211 1.54 6.29 17.00
N ILE A 212 1.60 6.45 15.67
CA ILE A 212 1.93 5.34 14.76
C ILE A 212 3.34 4.81 15.05
N SER A 213 4.28 5.69 15.40
CA SER A 213 5.64 5.31 15.81
C SER A 213 5.64 4.39 17.05
N GLU A 214 4.88 4.76 18.10
CA GLU A 214 4.73 3.91 19.29
C GLU A 214 4.11 2.56 18.98
N LEU A 215 3.14 2.52 18.04
CA LEU A 215 2.51 1.27 17.61
C LEU A 215 3.50 0.36 16.89
N PHE A 216 4.34 0.88 15.98
CA PHE A 216 5.40 0.08 15.35
C PHE A 216 6.43 -0.42 16.35
N THR A 217 6.86 0.45 17.28
CA THR A 217 7.83 0.10 18.32
C THR A 217 7.31 -1.02 19.22
N ALA A 218 6.03 -0.98 19.60
CA ALA A 218 5.41 -2.01 20.42
C ALA A 218 5.34 -3.39 19.75
N LEU A 219 5.35 -3.46 18.42
CA LEU A 219 5.40 -4.72 17.67
C LEU A 219 6.82 -5.26 17.49
N ALA A 220 7.84 -4.50 17.83
CA ALA A 220 9.25 -4.91 17.70
C ALA A 220 9.77 -5.67 18.94
N THR A 221 9.06 -5.52 20.06
CA THR A 221 9.31 -6.22 21.33
C THR A 221 8.61 -7.55 21.37
#